data_32e44f5d9d664312248b746777ca5826
#
_entry.id   32e44f5d9d664312248b746777ca5826
#
_cell.length_a   1.000
_cell.length_b   1.000
_cell.length_c   1.000
_cell.angle_alpha   90.00
_cell.angle_beta   90.00
_cell.angle_gamma   90.00
#
_symmetry.space_group_name_H-M   'P 1'
#
loop_
_entity.id
_entity.type
_entity.pdbx_description
1 polymer ?
#
loop_
_entity_poly.entity_id
_entity_poly.type
_entity_poly.pdbx_seq_one_letter_code
_entity_poly.pdbx_strand_id
1 'polypeptide(L)'
;MNHEQASELMVSKDSPARRMITILGPTASGKTDLATHLAARLNAEIISADSRQVYRGMDIGTGKDLADYVINGHVIPYHLIDICEPGTKYNLFRYQQDFLDCYEDIRSRGALPILCGGTGLYIEAVLKGYSLSPVPQNPALRTELEGKNLDELTNILVDLKRRNHSVMHNKTDVDSCQRAIRAIEIETYNLTKPTEERQCPPIDSLIIGVDIEREARREKITHRLKTRLEGGMVDEIDGLLKRGIPAEDLIYYGLEYKFVTEYLIGKLSYDEMFRQLEIAIHQFAKRQMTWFRGMERRGLTLNYIDALLPMDDKIALILNKMGICL
;
A
#
# COMPACT_ATOMS: atom_id res chain seq x y z
N MET A 1 2.33 5.91 -34.65
CA MET A 1 3.73 6.11 -34.19
C MET A 1 4.37 4.75 -34.12
N ASN A 2 5.46 4.53 -34.84
CA ASN A 2 6.08 3.20 -34.98
C ASN A 2 6.89 2.83 -33.73
N HIS A 3 7.07 1.51 -33.50
CA HIS A 3 7.85 0.93 -32.40
C HIS A 3 9.29 1.49 -32.25
N GLU A 4 9.87 2.04 -33.30
CA GLU A 4 11.21 2.68 -33.30
C GLU A 4 11.25 4.04 -32.58
N GLN A 5 10.14 4.77 -32.54
CA GLN A 5 10.11 6.08 -31.85
C GLN A 5 9.91 5.97 -30.32
N ALA A 6 9.45 4.82 -29.83
CA ALA A 6 9.36 4.57 -28.39
C ALA A 6 10.72 4.22 -27.76
N SER A 7 11.69 3.75 -28.57
CA SER A 7 13.02 3.39 -28.07
C SER A 7 13.97 4.59 -27.90
N GLU A 8 13.66 5.74 -28.48
CA GLU A 8 14.47 6.97 -28.35
C GLU A 8 14.15 7.83 -27.11
N LEU A 9 13.08 7.50 -26.38
CA LEU A 9 12.75 8.13 -25.11
C LEU A 9 13.55 7.51 -23.93
N MET A 10 14.71 6.93 -24.23
CA MET A 10 15.62 6.47 -23.15
C MET A 10 16.11 7.69 -22.36
N VAL A 11 15.63 7.81 -21.13
CA VAL A 11 16.24 8.64 -20.09
C VAL A 11 17.73 8.29 -20.07
N SER A 12 18.60 9.24 -20.41
CA SER A 12 20.04 9.01 -20.45
C SER A 12 20.51 8.44 -19.10
N LYS A 13 21.38 7.42 -19.11
CA LYS A 13 21.90 6.76 -17.91
C LYS A 13 22.57 7.73 -16.92
N ASP A 14 22.91 8.94 -17.36
CA ASP A 14 23.63 9.97 -16.60
C ASP A 14 22.78 11.20 -16.23
N SER A 15 21.49 11.22 -16.58
CA SER A 15 20.60 12.25 -16.07
C SER A 15 20.31 11.99 -14.59
N PRO A 16 20.25 13.01 -13.70
CA PRO A 16 19.71 12.86 -12.35
C PRO A 16 18.20 12.66 -12.37
N ALA A 17 17.70 12.02 -13.44
CA ALA A 17 16.32 11.65 -13.59
C ALA A 17 15.93 10.74 -12.44
N ARG A 18 14.88 11.12 -11.76
CA ARG A 18 14.31 10.41 -10.62
C ARG A 18 14.26 8.92 -10.89
N ARG A 19 14.76 8.15 -9.95
CA ARG A 19 14.96 6.70 -10.12
C ARG A 19 13.67 5.91 -10.14
N MET A 20 12.52 6.54 -9.78
CA MET A 20 11.21 5.93 -9.71
C MET A 20 10.10 6.99 -9.86
N ILE A 21 8.91 6.56 -10.30
CA ILE A 21 7.67 7.34 -10.16
C ILE A 21 6.81 6.68 -9.09
N THR A 22 6.20 7.47 -8.22
CA THR A 22 5.22 6.98 -7.24
C THR A 22 3.85 7.55 -7.54
N ILE A 23 2.86 6.70 -7.77
CA ILE A 23 1.47 7.09 -7.98
C ILE A 23 0.66 6.62 -6.78
N LEU A 24 0.17 7.58 -6.00
CA LEU A 24 -0.62 7.31 -4.81
C LEU A 24 -1.97 8.02 -4.88
N GLY A 25 -2.91 7.51 -4.13
CA GLY A 25 -4.26 8.09 -4.05
C GLY A 25 -5.19 7.22 -3.22
N PRO A 26 -6.33 7.76 -2.79
CA PRO A 26 -7.31 7.00 -2.03
C PRO A 26 -7.93 5.88 -2.88
N THR A 27 -8.63 4.98 -2.21
CA THR A 27 -9.43 3.98 -2.94
C THR A 27 -10.41 4.64 -3.89
N ALA A 28 -10.64 4.03 -5.05
CA ALA A 28 -11.49 4.52 -6.14
C ALA A 28 -11.05 5.84 -6.81
N SER A 29 -9.77 6.23 -6.70
CA SER A 29 -9.25 7.45 -7.38
C SER A 29 -8.80 7.23 -8.83
N GLY A 30 -8.73 6.00 -9.33
CA GLY A 30 -8.21 5.70 -10.68
C GLY A 30 -6.67 5.68 -10.77
N LYS A 31 -5.98 5.52 -9.64
CA LYS A 31 -4.50 5.48 -9.61
C LYS A 31 -3.89 4.33 -10.41
N THR A 32 -4.53 3.13 -10.40
CA THR A 32 -4.04 1.96 -11.15
C THR A 32 -4.14 2.20 -12.64
N ASP A 33 -5.28 2.68 -13.09
CA ASP A 33 -5.53 3.03 -14.49
C ASP A 33 -4.51 4.09 -14.99
N LEU A 34 -4.23 5.12 -14.20
CA LEU A 34 -3.17 6.08 -14.51
C LEU A 34 -1.78 5.44 -14.58
N ALA A 35 -1.47 4.55 -13.64
CA ALA A 35 -0.16 3.88 -13.57
C ALA A 35 0.07 2.97 -14.78
N THR A 36 -0.95 2.20 -15.20
CA THR A 36 -0.85 1.28 -16.34
C THR A 36 -0.71 2.02 -17.68
N HIS A 37 -1.49 3.08 -17.88
CA HIS A 37 -1.35 3.91 -19.07
C HIS A 37 0.01 4.63 -19.14
N LEU A 38 0.50 5.14 -18.00
CA LEU A 38 1.82 5.75 -17.94
C LEU A 38 2.93 4.71 -18.18
N ALA A 39 2.80 3.51 -17.60
CA ALA A 39 3.76 2.42 -17.81
C ALA A 39 3.84 2.01 -19.28
N ALA A 40 2.70 1.91 -19.97
CA ALA A 40 2.65 1.62 -21.40
C ALA A 40 3.40 2.68 -22.25
N ARG A 41 3.35 3.95 -21.85
CA ARG A 41 4.04 5.05 -22.55
C ARG A 41 5.54 5.09 -22.28
N LEU A 42 5.98 4.67 -21.11
CA LEU A 42 7.38 4.77 -20.66
C LEU A 42 8.14 3.44 -20.71
N ASN A 43 7.52 2.37 -21.20
CA ASN A 43 8.06 1.00 -21.09
C ASN A 43 8.50 0.70 -19.63
N ALA A 44 7.60 1.01 -18.70
CA ALA A 44 7.84 0.89 -17.27
C ALA A 44 7.12 -0.32 -16.68
N GLU A 45 7.50 -0.70 -15.45
CA GLU A 45 6.90 -1.82 -14.72
C GLU A 45 6.33 -1.33 -13.40
N ILE A 46 5.22 -1.93 -12.96
CA ILE A 46 4.48 -1.47 -11.77
C ILE A 46 4.84 -2.34 -10.57
N ILE A 47 5.19 -1.71 -9.45
CA ILE A 47 5.31 -2.36 -8.14
C ILE A 47 4.10 -1.95 -7.31
N SER A 48 3.27 -2.92 -6.89
CA SER A 48 2.11 -2.63 -6.07
C SER A 48 2.49 -2.23 -4.63
N ALA A 49 1.91 -1.13 -4.15
CA ALA A 49 1.98 -0.70 -2.75
C ALA A 49 0.61 -0.85 -2.07
N ASP A 50 0.01 -2.03 -2.22
CA ASP A 50 -1.22 -2.41 -1.54
C ASP A 50 -1.00 -3.64 -0.67
N SER A 51 -1.22 -3.48 0.64
CA SER A 51 -0.98 -4.55 1.63
C SER A 51 -1.97 -5.71 1.55
N ARG A 52 -2.97 -5.65 0.67
CA ARG A 52 -3.99 -6.70 0.50
C ARG A 52 -3.86 -7.44 -0.82
N GLN A 53 -3.36 -6.79 -1.86
CA GLN A 53 -3.19 -7.40 -3.17
C GLN A 53 -2.08 -8.46 -3.22
N VAL A 54 -1.28 -8.59 -2.19
CA VAL A 54 -0.22 -9.60 -2.06
C VAL A 54 -0.76 -11.04 -1.94
N TYR A 55 -2.03 -11.24 -1.56
CA TYR A 55 -2.61 -12.55 -1.29
C TYR A 55 -3.26 -13.17 -2.52
N ARG A 56 -2.87 -14.41 -2.87
CA ARG A 56 -3.43 -15.17 -4.00
C ARG A 56 -4.90 -15.50 -3.82
N GLY A 57 -5.68 -15.38 -4.90
CA GLY A 57 -7.10 -15.71 -4.91
C GLY A 57 -7.96 -14.83 -4.00
N MET A 58 -7.45 -13.66 -3.63
CA MET A 58 -8.18 -12.59 -2.96
C MET A 58 -8.27 -11.42 -3.93
N ASP A 59 -9.10 -11.54 -4.98
CA ASP A 59 -9.03 -10.67 -6.15
C ASP A 59 -10.07 -9.56 -6.11
N ILE A 60 -11.35 -9.93 -5.99
CA ILE A 60 -12.48 -8.98 -6.04
C ILE A 60 -12.47 -8.11 -4.78
N GLY A 61 -12.37 -8.74 -3.60
CA GLY A 61 -12.38 -8.02 -2.33
C GLY A 61 -11.19 -7.10 -2.11
N THR A 62 -10.01 -7.41 -2.66
CA THR A 62 -8.83 -6.52 -2.59
C THR A 62 -8.76 -5.54 -3.75
N GLY A 63 -9.55 -5.75 -4.80
CA GLY A 63 -9.57 -4.91 -5.98
C GLY A 63 -8.28 -4.93 -6.77
N LYS A 64 -7.80 -6.10 -7.10
CA LYS A 64 -6.64 -6.26 -7.97
C LYS A 64 -6.91 -5.76 -9.38
N ASP A 65 -8.17 -5.93 -9.85
CA ASP A 65 -8.66 -5.46 -11.15
C ASP A 65 -7.60 -5.72 -12.26
N LEU A 66 -7.13 -6.99 -12.35
CA LEU A 66 -5.99 -7.37 -13.22
C LEU A 66 -6.20 -7.07 -14.70
N ALA A 67 -7.46 -6.89 -15.12
CA ALA A 67 -7.79 -6.43 -16.47
C ALA A 67 -7.24 -5.02 -16.75
N ASP A 68 -7.08 -4.18 -15.74
CA ASP A 68 -6.52 -2.82 -15.89
C ASP A 68 -5.04 -2.85 -16.31
N TYR A 69 -4.35 -3.99 -16.11
CA TYR A 69 -2.95 -4.17 -16.50
C TYR A 69 -2.78 -4.60 -17.98
N VAL A 70 -3.86 -4.59 -18.76
CA VAL A 70 -3.82 -4.88 -20.19
C VAL A 70 -4.16 -3.63 -20.99
N ILE A 71 -3.17 -3.00 -21.60
CA ILE A 71 -3.32 -1.79 -22.40
C ILE A 71 -3.09 -2.12 -23.89
N ASN A 72 -4.10 -1.91 -24.73
CA ASN A 72 -4.04 -2.20 -26.18
C ASN A 72 -3.58 -3.64 -26.49
N GLY A 73 -4.00 -4.63 -25.69
CA GLY A 73 -3.63 -6.03 -25.83
C GLY A 73 -2.23 -6.40 -25.31
N HIS A 74 -1.50 -5.47 -24.74
CA HIS A 74 -0.20 -5.71 -24.10
C HIS A 74 -0.34 -5.73 -22.59
N VAL A 75 0.21 -6.77 -21.95
CA VAL A 75 0.24 -6.88 -20.49
C VAL A 75 1.34 -5.97 -19.96
N ILE A 76 0.98 -5.06 -19.07
CA ILE A 76 1.93 -4.24 -18.31
C ILE A 76 2.51 -5.10 -17.18
N PRO A 77 3.83 -5.27 -17.10
CA PRO A 77 4.45 -6.03 -16.03
C PRO A 77 4.14 -5.43 -14.66
N TYR A 78 3.75 -6.28 -13.72
CA TYR A 78 3.46 -5.88 -12.34
C TYR A 78 4.09 -6.83 -11.33
N HIS A 79 4.40 -6.30 -10.15
CA HIS A 79 5.10 -6.99 -9.07
C HIS A 79 4.37 -6.78 -7.75
N LEU A 80 4.59 -7.67 -6.80
CA LEU A 80 4.04 -7.67 -5.45
C LEU A 80 2.50 -7.80 -5.41
N ILE A 81 1.95 -8.47 -6.43
CA ILE A 81 0.57 -8.95 -6.46
C ILE A 81 0.65 -10.49 -6.49
N ASP A 82 -0.23 -11.18 -5.75
CA ASP A 82 -0.29 -12.64 -5.70
C ASP A 82 1.02 -13.35 -5.30
N ILE A 83 1.73 -12.79 -4.34
CA ILE A 83 3.05 -13.30 -3.91
C ILE A 83 2.99 -14.20 -2.67
N CYS A 84 1.87 -14.23 -1.93
CA CYS A 84 1.73 -15.09 -0.76
C CYS A 84 0.33 -15.71 -0.65
N GLU A 85 0.25 -16.84 0.05
CA GLU A 85 -1.02 -17.52 0.29
C GLU A 85 -1.83 -16.83 1.39
N PRO A 86 -3.18 -16.83 1.29
CA PRO A 86 -4.04 -16.49 2.42
C PRO A 86 -3.71 -17.34 3.65
N GLY A 87 -3.80 -16.77 4.86
CA GLY A 87 -3.30 -17.39 6.09
C GLY A 87 -1.88 -16.92 6.47
N THR A 88 -1.11 -16.42 5.51
CA THR A 88 0.24 -15.87 5.78
C THR A 88 0.15 -14.47 6.38
N LYS A 89 1.00 -14.16 7.34
CA LYS A 89 1.12 -12.80 7.89
C LYS A 89 2.20 -12.02 7.14
N TYR A 90 1.79 -11.29 6.11
CA TYR A 90 2.66 -10.38 5.38
C TYR A 90 2.74 -9.04 6.12
N ASN A 91 3.95 -8.50 6.27
CA ASN A 91 4.18 -7.29 7.08
C ASN A 91 5.05 -6.26 6.36
N LEU A 92 5.19 -5.08 6.96
CA LEU A 92 5.94 -3.96 6.38
C LEU A 92 7.42 -4.28 6.12
N PHE A 93 8.08 -5.03 7.01
CA PHE A 93 9.47 -5.43 6.83
C PHE A 93 9.62 -6.30 5.58
N ARG A 94 8.81 -7.36 5.46
CA ARG A 94 8.83 -8.24 4.30
C ARG A 94 8.51 -7.48 3.01
N TYR A 95 7.50 -6.59 3.05
CA TYR A 95 7.19 -5.73 1.91
C TYR A 95 8.40 -4.90 1.46
N GLN A 96 9.14 -4.29 2.39
CA GLN A 96 10.29 -3.47 2.05
C GLN A 96 11.41 -4.30 1.40
N GLN A 97 11.66 -5.52 1.87
CA GLN A 97 12.66 -6.41 1.26
C GLN A 97 12.23 -6.86 -0.15
N ASP A 98 10.99 -7.35 -0.29
CA ASP A 98 10.44 -7.77 -1.59
C ASP A 98 10.38 -6.59 -2.58
N PHE A 99 10.09 -5.37 -2.09
CA PHE A 99 10.14 -4.15 -2.90
C PHE A 99 11.56 -3.86 -3.40
N LEU A 100 12.57 -3.96 -2.55
CA LEU A 100 13.96 -3.71 -2.94
C LEU A 100 14.42 -4.70 -4.01
N ASP A 101 14.08 -5.98 -3.87
CA ASP A 101 14.41 -7.00 -4.85
C ASP A 101 13.76 -6.69 -6.22
N CYS A 102 12.47 -6.36 -6.24
CA CYS A 102 11.78 -5.95 -7.47
C CYS A 102 12.36 -4.67 -8.06
N TYR A 103 12.61 -3.67 -7.24
CA TYR A 103 13.15 -2.38 -7.66
C TYR A 103 14.54 -2.53 -8.31
N GLU A 104 15.42 -3.30 -7.70
CA GLU A 104 16.76 -3.55 -8.23
C GLU A 104 16.73 -4.39 -9.51
N ASP A 105 15.89 -5.41 -9.58
CA ASP A 105 15.69 -6.22 -10.79
C ASP A 105 15.19 -5.37 -11.97
N ILE A 106 14.13 -4.58 -11.78
CA ILE A 106 13.59 -3.68 -12.82
C ILE A 106 14.67 -2.72 -13.30
N ARG A 107 15.41 -2.09 -12.36
CA ARG A 107 16.47 -1.15 -12.68
C ARG A 107 17.65 -1.81 -13.39
N SER A 108 18.00 -3.03 -13.03
CA SER A 108 19.10 -3.79 -13.68
C SER A 108 18.79 -4.06 -15.15
N ARG A 109 17.53 -4.24 -15.50
CA ARG A 109 17.04 -4.42 -16.88
C ARG A 109 16.89 -3.10 -17.65
N GLY A 110 17.16 -1.96 -17.02
CA GLY A 110 17.04 -0.63 -17.61
C GLY A 110 15.59 -0.13 -17.71
N ALA A 111 14.63 -0.82 -17.09
CA ALA A 111 13.23 -0.39 -17.03
C ALA A 111 13.02 0.65 -15.92
N LEU A 112 11.93 1.43 -16.03
CA LEU A 112 11.53 2.41 -15.04
C LEU A 112 10.52 1.80 -14.07
N PRO A 113 10.80 1.75 -12.75
CA PRO A 113 9.81 1.29 -11.78
C PRO A 113 8.77 2.38 -11.50
N ILE A 114 7.48 1.97 -11.45
CA ILE A 114 6.36 2.80 -10.99
C ILE A 114 5.78 2.16 -9.73
N LEU A 115 5.96 2.81 -8.58
CA LEU A 115 5.34 2.40 -7.33
C LEU A 115 3.89 2.90 -7.31
N CYS A 116 2.91 1.99 -7.30
CA CYS A 116 1.49 2.33 -7.34
C CYS A 116 0.72 1.74 -6.16
N GLY A 117 0.01 2.57 -5.40
CA GLY A 117 -0.84 2.02 -4.34
C GLY A 117 -1.52 3.02 -3.42
N GLY A 118 -2.21 2.46 -2.43
CA GLY A 118 -2.98 3.21 -1.43
C GLY A 118 -2.53 2.97 0.01
N THR A 119 -1.56 2.06 0.25
CA THR A 119 -1.04 1.80 1.60
C THR A 119 0.07 2.79 1.92
N GLY A 120 -0.32 3.94 2.49
CA GLY A 120 0.60 5.06 2.73
C GLY A 120 1.84 4.70 3.53
N LEU A 121 1.73 3.79 4.51
CA LEU A 121 2.86 3.31 5.30
C LEU A 121 3.88 2.54 4.45
N TYR A 122 3.43 1.71 3.50
CA TYR A 122 4.31 0.98 2.58
C TYR A 122 5.08 1.95 1.68
N ILE A 123 4.36 2.89 1.09
CA ILE A 123 4.94 3.92 0.22
C ILE A 123 5.96 4.76 0.99
N GLU A 124 5.61 5.24 2.17
CA GLU A 124 6.50 6.10 2.96
C GLU A 124 7.74 5.37 3.44
N ALA A 125 7.60 4.09 3.82
CA ALA A 125 8.71 3.28 4.32
C ALA A 125 9.81 3.06 3.26
N VAL A 126 9.43 2.90 1.99
CA VAL A 126 10.41 2.75 0.91
C VAL A 126 10.96 4.09 0.43
N LEU A 127 10.13 5.13 0.35
CA LEU A 127 10.59 6.47 -0.07
C LEU A 127 11.57 7.08 0.92
N LYS A 128 11.36 6.89 2.21
CA LYS A 128 12.19 7.44 3.28
C LYS A 128 13.28 6.48 3.77
N GLY A 129 13.27 5.24 3.29
CA GLY A 129 14.22 4.24 3.72
C GLY A 129 14.09 3.94 5.21
N TYR A 130 12.90 3.53 5.68
CA TYR A 130 12.73 3.19 7.09
C TYR A 130 13.65 2.04 7.48
N SER A 131 14.38 2.21 8.58
CA SER A 131 15.12 1.11 9.19
C SER A 131 14.14 0.17 9.88
N LEU A 132 13.93 -0.99 9.30
CA LEU A 132 12.99 -2.00 9.79
C LEU A 132 13.76 -3.26 10.17
N SER A 133 13.29 -3.95 11.21
CA SER A 133 13.86 -5.22 11.68
C SER A 133 12.78 -6.31 11.69
N PRO A 134 13.14 -7.58 11.42
CA PRO A 134 12.22 -8.71 11.44
C PRO A 134 11.97 -9.18 12.88
N VAL A 135 11.40 -8.31 13.67
CA VAL A 135 11.14 -8.59 15.10
C VAL A 135 9.96 -9.56 15.24
N PRO A 136 10.18 -10.79 15.76
CA PRO A 136 9.10 -11.71 16.05
C PRO A 136 8.22 -11.19 17.18
N GLN A 137 7.00 -11.73 17.27
CA GLN A 137 6.18 -11.51 18.45
C GLN A 137 6.82 -12.17 19.66
N ASN A 138 6.78 -11.50 20.81
CA ASN A 138 7.28 -12.04 22.09
C ASN A 138 6.11 -12.29 23.06
N PRO A 139 5.55 -13.52 23.09
CA PRO A 139 4.41 -13.84 23.96
C PRO A 139 4.68 -13.58 25.44
N ALA A 140 5.88 -13.88 25.92
CA ALA A 140 6.24 -13.66 27.32
C ALA A 140 6.21 -12.17 27.68
N LEU A 141 6.81 -11.31 26.85
CA LEU A 141 6.78 -9.86 27.02
C LEU A 141 5.34 -9.31 26.93
N ARG A 142 4.52 -9.84 26.04
CA ARG A 142 3.11 -9.44 25.94
C ARG A 142 2.31 -9.76 27.19
N THR A 143 2.52 -10.93 27.77
CA THR A 143 1.91 -11.32 29.06
C THR A 143 2.36 -10.38 30.20
N GLU A 144 3.65 -10.01 30.24
CA GLU A 144 4.17 -9.06 31.25
C GLU A 144 3.56 -7.65 31.09
N LEU A 145 3.24 -7.26 29.87
CA LEU A 145 2.64 -5.94 29.57
C LEU A 145 1.12 -5.97 29.62
N GLU A 146 0.50 -7.12 29.78
CA GLU A 146 -0.96 -7.26 29.85
C GLU A 146 -1.52 -6.51 31.06
N GLY A 147 -2.64 -5.81 30.86
CA GLY A 147 -3.28 -5.01 31.92
C GLY A 147 -2.68 -3.64 32.17
N LYS A 148 -1.50 -3.30 31.57
CA LYS A 148 -0.94 -1.94 31.68
C LYS A 148 -1.75 -0.96 30.82
N ASN A 149 -1.97 0.25 31.36
CA ASN A 149 -2.61 1.32 30.60
C ASN A 149 -1.64 1.97 29.60
N LEU A 150 -2.19 2.83 28.72
CA LEU A 150 -1.42 3.44 27.64
C LEU A 150 -0.28 4.34 28.15
N ASP A 151 -0.47 5.03 29.27
CA ASP A 151 0.55 5.92 29.85
C ASP A 151 1.72 5.11 30.40
N GLU A 152 1.45 4.01 31.09
CA GLU A 152 2.47 3.08 31.59
C GLU A 152 3.31 2.48 30.44
N LEU A 153 2.63 2.02 29.38
CA LEU A 153 3.29 1.49 28.19
C LEU A 153 4.13 2.56 27.47
N THR A 154 3.61 3.78 27.41
CA THR A 154 4.33 4.92 26.81
C THR A 154 5.62 5.23 27.58
N ASN A 155 5.58 5.22 28.92
CA ASN A 155 6.75 5.45 29.75
C ASN A 155 7.81 4.36 29.55
N ILE A 156 7.41 3.08 29.48
CA ILE A 156 8.31 1.95 29.18
C ILE A 156 8.96 2.16 27.82
N LEU A 157 8.18 2.51 26.80
CA LEU A 157 8.69 2.73 25.44
C LEU A 157 9.70 3.89 25.39
N VAL A 158 9.42 5.00 26.07
CA VAL A 158 10.32 6.16 26.14
C VAL A 158 11.66 5.77 26.76
N ASP A 159 11.64 4.97 27.83
CA ASP A 159 12.86 4.53 28.50
C ASP A 159 13.69 3.58 27.62
N LEU A 160 13.04 2.63 26.93
CA LEU A 160 13.69 1.74 25.97
C LEU A 160 14.30 2.53 24.80
N LYS A 161 13.58 3.48 24.22
CA LYS A 161 14.10 4.34 23.14
C LYS A 161 15.32 5.15 23.58
N ARG A 162 15.32 5.66 24.81
CA ARG A 162 16.48 6.35 25.38
C ARG A 162 17.72 5.42 25.45
N ARG A 163 17.52 4.17 25.88
CA ARG A 163 18.61 3.16 25.95
C ARG A 163 19.12 2.75 24.57
N ASN A 164 18.25 2.71 23.57
CA ASN A 164 18.59 2.40 22.18
C ASN A 164 19.15 3.61 21.40
N HIS A 165 19.27 4.78 22.02
CA HIS A 165 19.58 6.04 21.32
C HIS A 165 18.64 6.31 20.12
N SER A 166 17.41 5.78 20.18
CA SER A 166 16.37 5.97 19.17
C SER A 166 15.38 7.07 19.58
N VAL A 167 14.75 7.71 18.60
CA VAL A 167 13.82 8.81 18.83
C VAL A 167 12.39 8.37 18.51
N MET A 168 11.40 8.91 19.23
CA MET A 168 10.00 8.77 18.86
C MET A 168 9.73 9.57 17.58
N HIS A 169 9.71 8.91 16.43
CA HIS A 169 9.52 9.56 15.13
C HIS A 169 8.07 10.02 14.88
N ASN A 170 7.08 9.39 15.54
CA ASN A 170 5.68 9.77 15.41
C ASN A 170 4.89 9.36 16.67
N LYS A 171 3.71 9.99 16.85
CA LYS A 171 2.80 9.68 17.97
C LYS A 171 2.00 8.38 17.75
N THR A 172 2.11 7.74 16.58
CA THR A 172 1.30 6.57 16.22
C THR A 172 1.67 5.33 17.02
N ASP A 173 2.90 5.24 17.51
CA ASP A 173 3.35 4.12 18.36
C ASP A 173 2.60 4.06 19.71
N VAL A 174 2.05 5.17 20.14
CA VAL A 174 1.32 5.32 21.41
C VAL A 174 -0.16 5.69 21.23
N ASP A 175 -0.75 5.41 20.07
CA ASP A 175 -2.19 5.64 19.81
C ASP A 175 -3.09 4.56 20.46
N SER A 176 -2.53 3.40 20.78
CA SER A 176 -3.24 2.31 21.43
C SER A 176 -2.28 1.38 22.17
N CYS A 177 -2.78 0.67 23.18
CA CYS A 177 -1.99 -0.30 23.94
C CYS A 177 -1.33 -1.35 23.03
N GLN A 178 -2.04 -1.86 22.01
CA GLN A 178 -1.49 -2.84 21.08
C GLN A 178 -0.29 -2.30 20.28
N ARG A 179 -0.34 -1.04 19.86
CA ARG A 179 0.79 -0.40 19.15
C ARG A 179 1.95 -0.11 20.09
N ALA A 180 1.66 0.37 21.30
CA ALA A 180 2.69 0.60 22.31
C ALA A 180 3.42 -0.71 22.67
N ILE A 181 2.68 -1.80 22.89
CA ILE A 181 3.27 -3.13 23.14
C ILE A 181 4.15 -3.55 21.96
N ARG A 182 3.67 -3.36 20.71
CA ARG A 182 4.47 -3.71 19.53
C ARG A 182 5.74 -2.88 19.42
N ALA A 183 5.68 -1.60 19.72
CA ALA A 183 6.84 -0.73 19.72
C ALA A 183 7.84 -1.13 20.83
N ILE A 184 7.35 -1.53 22.00
CA ILE A 184 8.17 -2.07 23.10
C ILE A 184 8.87 -3.39 22.68
N GLU A 185 8.15 -4.30 22.01
CA GLU A 185 8.75 -5.53 21.46
C GLU A 185 9.93 -5.22 20.53
N ILE A 186 9.74 -4.25 19.61
CA ILE A 186 10.76 -3.84 18.65
C ILE A 186 11.99 -3.25 19.36
N GLU A 187 11.78 -2.32 20.27
CA GLU A 187 12.88 -1.68 20.99
C GLU A 187 13.64 -2.69 21.91
N THR A 188 12.91 -3.60 22.55
CA THR A 188 13.51 -4.66 23.37
C THR A 188 14.36 -5.60 22.54
N TYR A 189 13.89 -5.98 21.35
CA TYR A 189 14.62 -6.85 20.43
C TYR A 189 15.90 -6.15 19.94
N ASN A 190 15.82 -4.90 19.55
CA ASN A 190 16.95 -4.11 19.04
C ASN A 190 18.06 -3.90 20.09
N LEU A 191 17.72 -3.89 21.41
CA LEU A 191 18.72 -3.87 22.47
C LEU A 191 19.57 -5.14 22.54
N THR A 192 19.01 -6.28 22.15
CA THR A 192 19.64 -7.60 22.31
C THR A 192 20.28 -8.13 21.05
N LYS A 193 19.84 -7.66 19.90
CA LYS A 193 20.31 -8.10 18.57
C LYS A 193 20.49 -6.90 17.65
N PRO A 194 21.71 -6.37 17.54
CA PRO A 194 22.00 -5.36 16.49
C PRO A 194 21.73 -5.97 15.12
N THR A 195 20.94 -5.28 14.32
CA THR A 195 20.48 -5.80 13.02
C THR A 195 21.57 -5.60 11.98
N GLU A 196 22.14 -6.67 11.46
CA GLU A 196 23.02 -6.67 10.26
C GLU A 196 22.22 -6.76 8.95
N GLU A 197 20.99 -6.28 8.92
CA GLU A 197 20.11 -6.49 7.78
C GLU A 197 20.27 -5.44 6.69
N ARG A 198 19.94 -5.87 5.46
CA ARG A 198 19.92 -5.00 4.29
C ARG A 198 19.02 -3.79 4.56
N GLN A 199 19.65 -2.63 4.65
CA GLN A 199 18.92 -1.38 4.84
C GLN A 199 18.33 -0.91 3.53
N CYS A 200 17.11 -0.37 3.58
CA CYS A 200 16.51 0.32 2.45
C CYS A 200 17.04 1.77 2.42
N PRO A 201 17.82 2.16 1.42
CA PRO A 201 18.17 3.57 1.27
C PRO A 201 16.93 4.38 0.85
N PRO A 202 16.85 5.67 1.18
CA PRO A 202 15.82 6.55 0.64
C PRO A 202 15.86 6.56 -0.89
N ILE A 203 14.68 6.44 -1.53
CA ILE A 203 14.57 6.37 -2.98
C ILE A 203 14.03 7.70 -3.52
N ASP A 204 14.80 8.33 -4.41
CA ASP A 204 14.32 9.52 -5.13
C ASP A 204 13.20 9.15 -6.09
N SER A 205 12.06 9.81 -5.96
CA SER A 205 10.86 9.52 -6.74
C SER A 205 10.08 10.79 -7.08
N LEU A 206 9.54 10.83 -8.29
CA LEU A 206 8.48 11.77 -8.63
C LEU A 206 7.17 11.27 -8.04
N ILE A 207 6.70 11.92 -6.97
CA ILE A 207 5.47 11.50 -6.29
C ILE A 207 4.27 12.23 -6.87
N ILE A 208 3.35 11.48 -7.43
CA ILE A 208 2.08 11.94 -8.01
C ILE A 208 0.94 11.51 -7.09
N GLY A 209 0.21 12.47 -6.56
CA GLY A 209 -1.02 12.26 -5.80
C GLY A 209 -2.24 12.37 -6.71
N VAL A 210 -3.00 11.29 -6.87
CA VAL A 210 -4.28 11.38 -7.59
C VAL A 210 -5.33 11.93 -6.64
N ASP A 211 -5.70 13.20 -6.85
CA ASP A 211 -6.73 13.87 -6.06
C ASP A 211 -8.09 13.73 -6.73
N ILE A 212 -9.11 13.54 -5.93
CA ILE A 212 -10.50 13.43 -6.37
C ILE A 212 -11.39 14.16 -5.38
N GLU A 213 -12.29 14.97 -5.93
CA GLU A 213 -13.28 15.69 -5.15
C GLU A 213 -14.06 14.71 -4.26
N ARG A 214 -14.47 15.17 -3.08
CA ARG A 214 -15.05 14.32 -2.03
C ARG A 214 -16.32 13.60 -2.47
N GLU A 215 -17.24 14.30 -3.09
CA GLU A 215 -18.53 13.72 -3.46
C GLU A 215 -18.36 12.75 -4.65
N ALA A 216 -17.59 13.11 -5.65
CA ALA A 216 -17.25 12.22 -6.77
C ALA A 216 -16.54 10.93 -6.28
N ARG A 217 -15.66 11.04 -5.28
CA ARG A 217 -15.05 9.87 -4.65
C ARG A 217 -16.07 8.98 -3.94
N ARG A 218 -17.02 9.58 -3.23
CA ARG A 218 -18.07 8.83 -2.52
C ARG A 218 -18.93 8.03 -3.50
N GLU A 219 -19.36 8.67 -4.58
CA GLU A 219 -20.15 8.01 -5.64
C GLU A 219 -19.38 6.85 -6.26
N LYS A 220 -18.09 7.05 -6.62
CA LYS A 220 -17.24 5.99 -7.16
C LYS A 220 -17.04 4.83 -6.18
N ILE A 221 -16.90 5.10 -4.89
CA ILE A 221 -16.77 4.06 -3.85
C ILE A 221 -18.05 3.23 -3.77
N THR A 222 -19.20 3.89 -3.66
CA THR A 222 -20.51 3.20 -3.57
C THR A 222 -20.79 2.37 -4.82
N HIS A 223 -20.55 2.95 -6.00
CA HIS A 223 -20.74 2.24 -7.27
C HIS A 223 -19.83 1.00 -7.35
N ARG A 224 -18.54 1.16 -7.08
CA ARG A 224 -17.58 0.05 -7.10
C ARG A 224 -17.93 -1.05 -6.11
N LEU A 225 -18.40 -0.69 -4.90
CA LEU A 225 -18.83 -1.70 -3.92
C LEU A 225 -20.00 -2.52 -4.44
N LYS A 226 -21.01 -1.88 -5.03
CA LYS A 226 -22.15 -2.59 -5.65
C LYS A 226 -21.70 -3.53 -6.75
N THR A 227 -20.92 -3.02 -7.71
CA THR A 227 -20.39 -3.81 -8.83
C THR A 227 -19.61 -5.04 -8.35
N ARG A 228 -18.80 -4.92 -7.30
CA ARG A 228 -18.03 -6.04 -6.76
C ARG A 228 -18.91 -7.06 -6.03
N LEU A 229 -19.91 -6.63 -5.30
CA LEU A 229 -20.88 -7.54 -4.66
C LEU A 229 -21.65 -8.32 -5.73
N GLU A 230 -22.12 -7.65 -6.77
CA GLU A 230 -22.79 -8.27 -7.94
C GLU A 230 -21.83 -9.17 -8.75
N GLY A 231 -20.55 -8.82 -8.78
CA GLY A 231 -19.48 -9.52 -9.50
C GLY A 231 -18.91 -10.74 -8.76
N GLY A 232 -19.50 -11.19 -7.64
CA GLY A 232 -19.13 -12.44 -6.97
C GLY A 232 -18.19 -12.28 -5.77
N MET A 233 -18.04 -11.08 -5.19
CA MET A 233 -17.21 -10.88 -4.00
C MET A 233 -17.64 -11.76 -2.82
N VAL A 234 -18.94 -12.00 -2.67
CA VAL A 234 -19.47 -12.90 -1.62
C VAL A 234 -19.03 -14.33 -1.88
N ASP A 235 -19.12 -14.80 -3.13
CA ASP A 235 -18.71 -16.15 -3.53
C ASP A 235 -17.20 -16.37 -3.39
N GLU A 236 -16.39 -15.35 -3.69
CA GLU A 236 -14.94 -15.39 -3.47
C GLU A 236 -14.63 -15.67 -1.99
N ILE A 237 -15.27 -14.94 -1.08
CA ILE A 237 -15.01 -15.07 0.37
C ILE A 237 -15.58 -16.37 0.94
N ASP A 238 -16.74 -16.78 0.50
CA ASP A 238 -17.32 -18.08 0.86
C ASP A 238 -16.44 -19.25 0.39
N GLY A 239 -15.87 -19.12 -0.82
CA GLY A 239 -14.89 -20.07 -1.35
C GLY A 239 -13.61 -20.17 -0.49
N LEU A 240 -13.15 -19.06 0.09
CA LEU A 240 -12.01 -19.07 1.02
C LEU A 240 -12.34 -19.78 2.34
N LEU A 241 -13.52 -19.52 2.91
CA LEU A 241 -14.03 -20.23 4.09
C LEU A 241 -14.14 -21.74 3.84
N LYS A 242 -14.70 -22.13 2.69
CA LYS A 242 -14.83 -23.54 2.29
C LYS A 242 -13.49 -24.25 2.08
N ARG A 243 -12.45 -23.51 1.72
CA ARG A 243 -11.06 -24.01 1.65
C ARG A 243 -10.40 -24.15 3.02
N GLY A 244 -11.10 -23.83 4.11
CA GLY A 244 -10.63 -24.00 5.48
C GLY A 244 -9.85 -22.81 6.05
N ILE A 245 -9.88 -21.64 5.40
CA ILE A 245 -9.29 -20.44 5.98
C ILE A 245 -10.17 -19.96 7.13
N PRO A 246 -9.64 -19.80 8.36
CA PRO A 246 -10.43 -19.39 9.51
C PRO A 246 -11.10 -18.03 9.30
N ALA A 247 -12.35 -17.88 9.76
CA ALA A 247 -13.08 -16.62 9.66
C ALA A 247 -12.32 -15.44 10.32
N GLU A 248 -11.60 -15.71 11.41
CA GLU A 248 -10.80 -14.72 12.13
C GLU A 248 -9.65 -14.18 11.27
N ASP A 249 -9.01 -15.03 10.46
CA ASP A 249 -7.97 -14.63 9.52
C ASP A 249 -8.56 -13.79 8.38
N LEU A 250 -9.72 -14.16 7.84
CA LEU A 250 -10.40 -13.36 6.81
C LEU A 250 -10.81 -11.98 7.33
N ILE A 251 -11.34 -11.91 8.55
CA ILE A 251 -11.67 -10.63 9.21
C ILE A 251 -10.43 -9.71 9.33
N TYR A 252 -9.24 -10.26 9.45
CA TYR A 252 -7.99 -9.50 9.51
C TYR A 252 -7.56 -8.90 8.16
N TYR A 253 -7.96 -9.48 7.00
CA TYR A 253 -7.44 -9.08 5.69
C TYR A 253 -8.02 -7.79 5.08
N GLY A 254 -8.96 -7.13 5.72
CA GLY A 254 -9.47 -5.85 5.25
C GLY A 254 -10.96 -5.70 5.43
N LEU A 255 -11.47 -4.58 4.96
CA LEU A 255 -12.86 -4.20 5.22
C LEU A 255 -13.83 -5.14 4.51
N GLU A 256 -13.61 -5.39 3.24
CA GLU A 256 -14.45 -6.24 2.40
C GLU A 256 -14.51 -7.66 2.98
N TYR A 257 -13.35 -8.25 3.27
CA TYR A 257 -13.27 -9.58 3.87
C TYR A 257 -13.91 -9.63 5.26
N LYS A 258 -13.69 -8.59 6.07
CA LYS A 258 -14.29 -8.53 7.41
C LYS A 258 -15.82 -8.57 7.34
N PHE A 259 -16.42 -7.62 6.67
CA PHE A 259 -17.87 -7.46 6.73
C PHE A 259 -18.62 -8.56 5.95
N VAL A 260 -18.07 -9.02 4.84
CA VAL A 260 -18.67 -10.15 4.10
C VAL A 260 -18.52 -11.47 4.87
N THR A 261 -17.37 -11.70 5.55
CA THR A 261 -17.24 -12.87 6.44
C THR A 261 -18.23 -12.80 7.59
N GLU A 262 -18.40 -11.63 8.23
CA GLU A 262 -19.38 -11.46 9.32
C GLU A 262 -20.83 -11.70 8.84
N TYR A 263 -21.16 -11.39 7.60
CA TYR A 263 -22.42 -11.75 6.96
C TYR A 263 -22.51 -13.27 6.75
N LEU A 264 -21.49 -13.91 6.17
CA LEU A 264 -21.49 -15.33 5.85
C LEU A 264 -21.61 -16.23 7.10
N ILE A 265 -21.04 -15.81 8.22
CA ILE A 265 -21.15 -16.51 9.51
C ILE A 265 -22.40 -16.11 10.32
N GLY A 266 -23.32 -15.34 9.75
CA GLY A 266 -24.61 -14.99 10.35
C GLY A 266 -24.58 -13.90 11.42
N LYS A 267 -23.48 -13.13 11.53
CA LYS A 267 -23.39 -11.99 12.48
C LYS A 267 -24.09 -10.72 12.00
N LEU A 268 -24.22 -10.57 10.68
CA LEU A 268 -24.87 -9.41 10.04
C LEU A 268 -25.87 -9.90 9.00
N SER A 269 -26.95 -9.14 8.80
CA SER A 269 -27.76 -9.26 7.60
C SER A 269 -27.02 -8.66 6.39
N TYR A 270 -27.48 -8.95 5.17
CA TYR A 270 -26.87 -8.42 3.95
C TYR A 270 -26.93 -6.86 3.92
N ASP A 271 -28.05 -6.29 4.31
CA ASP A 271 -28.22 -4.82 4.34
C ASP A 271 -27.32 -4.15 5.38
N GLU A 272 -27.14 -4.78 6.53
CA GLU A 272 -26.22 -4.31 7.56
C GLU A 272 -24.77 -4.40 7.09
N MET A 273 -24.38 -5.52 6.50
CA MET A 273 -23.06 -5.72 5.91
C MET A 273 -22.78 -4.64 4.86
N PHE A 274 -23.66 -4.44 3.89
CA PHE A 274 -23.50 -3.42 2.85
C PHE A 274 -23.30 -2.02 3.45
N ARG A 275 -24.22 -1.60 4.32
CA ARG A 275 -24.18 -0.27 4.95
C ARG A 275 -22.92 -0.06 5.79
N GLN A 276 -22.54 -1.03 6.61
CA GLN A 276 -21.36 -0.91 7.46
C GLN A 276 -20.08 -0.90 6.64
N LEU A 277 -19.99 -1.76 5.63
CA LEU A 277 -18.85 -1.83 4.72
C LEU A 277 -18.68 -0.51 3.93
N GLU A 278 -19.76 0.02 3.38
CA GLU A 278 -19.73 1.31 2.67
C GLU A 278 -19.18 2.44 3.56
N ILE A 279 -19.72 2.58 4.77
CA ILE A 279 -19.24 3.56 5.75
C ILE A 279 -17.75 3.36 6.05
N ALA A 280 -17.33 2.11 6.26
CA ALA A 280 -15.95 1.78 6.59
C ALA A 280 -14.99 2.11 5.45
N ILE A 281 -15.37 1.88 4.17
CA ILE A 281 -14.58 2.26 2.99
C ILE A 281 -14.44 3.79 2.88
N HIS A 282 -15.52 4.54 3.10
CA HIS A 282 -15.46 6.01 3.12
C HIS A 282 -14.50 6.53 4.21
N GLN A 283 -14.56 5.95 5.40
CA GLN A 283 -13.63 6.28 6.48
C GLN A 283 -12.18 5.89 6.14
N PHE A 284 -11.99 4.77 5.47
CA PHE A 284 -10.67 4.32 5.02
C PHE A 284 -10.08 5.30 4.01
N ALA A 285 -10.84 5.71 3.00
CA ALA A 285 -10.42 6.71 2.02
C ALA A 285 -10.04 8.05 2.70
N LYS A 286 -10.78 8.48 3.72
CA LYS A 286 -10.43 9.66 4.51
C LYS A 286 -9.09 9.48 5.24
N ARG A 287 -8.85 8.30 5.84
CA ARG A 287 -7.57 8.00 6.51
C ARG A 287 -6.40 8.01 5.53
N GLN A 288 -6.58 7.46 4.33
CA GLN A 288 -5.54 7.51 3.28
C GLN A 288 -5.16 8.95 2.94
N MET A 289 -6.13 9.83 2.70
CA MET A 289 -5.87 11.26 2.43
C MET A 289 -5.19 11.96 3.60
N THR A 290 -5.57 11.64 4.83
CA THR A 290 -4.91 12.17 6.04
C THR A 290 -3.45 11.73 6.10
N TRP A 291 -3.17 10.47 5.74
CA TRP A 291 -1.80 9.94 5.70
C TRP A 291 -0.96 10.67 4.64
N PHE A 292 -1.47 10.83 3.43
CA PHE A 292 -0.76 11.49 2.34
C PHE A 292 -0.42 12.95 2.68
N ARG A 293 -1.35 13.71 3.23
CA ARG A 293 -1.07 15.05 3.77
C ARG A 293 -0.05 15.01 4.91
N GLY A 294 -0.03 13.92 5.69
CA GLY A 294 0.99 13.68 6.69
C GLY A 294 2.38 13.48 6.08
N MET A 295 2.49 12.78 4.95
CA MET A 295 3.76 12.59 4.24
C MET A 295 4.36 13.93 3.81
N GLU A 296 3.54 14.88 3.32
CA GLU A 296 3.99 16.25 2.99
C GLU A 296 4.56 16.97 4.21
N ARG A 297 3.83 16.94 5.34
CA ARG A 297 4.33 17.54 6.59
C ARG A 297 5.63 16.90 7.10
N ARG A 298 5.89 15.65 6.71
CA ARG A 298 7.13 14.91 7.01
C ARG A 298 8.21 15.07 5.93
N GLY A 299 8.03 16.03 4.98
CA GLY A 299 9.05 16.47 4.03
C GLY A 299 9.04 15.78 2.67
N LEU A 300 8.00 15.01 2.31
CA LEU A 300 7.84 14.51 0.95
C LEU A 300 7.08 15.52 0.08
N THR A 301 7.50 15.71 -1.15
CA THR A 301 6.83 16.61 -2.10
C THR A 301 5.84 15.83 -2.96
N LEU A 302 4.55 16.05 -2.77
CA LEU A 302 3.49 15.44 -3.55
C LEU A 302 3.01 16.40 -4.66
N ASN A 303 2.90 15.91 -5.87
CA ASN A 303 2.36 16.63 -7.01
C ASN A 303 0.95 16.13 -7.30
N TYR A 304 -0.06 16.90 -6.98
CA TYR A 304 -1.44 16.46 -7.17
C TYR A 304 -1.90 16.63 -8.62
N ILE A 305 -2.65 15.65 -9.09
CA ILE A 305 -3.32 15.64 -10.40
C ILE A 305 -4.79 15.30 -10.16
N ASP A 306 -5.68 16.06 -10.78
CA ASP A 306 -7.12 15.80 -10.72
C ASP A 306 -7.47 14.47 -11.40
N ALA A 307 -8.15 13.60 -10.65
CA ALA A 307 -8.61 12.30 -11.14
C ALA A 307 -9.58 12.39 -12.32
N LEU A 308 -10.26 13.52 -12.48
CA LEU A 308 -11.30 13.72 -13.50
C LEU A 308 -10.76 14.24 -14.84
N LEU A 309 -9.49 14.64 -14.91
CA LEU A 309 -8.87 15.01 -16.18
C LEU A 309 -8.87 13.83 -17.17
N PRO A 310 -8.90 14.10 -18.49
CA PRO A 310 -8.63 13.08 -19.50
C PRO A 310 -7.30 12.37 -19.28
N MET A 311 -7.19 11.10 -19.65
CA MET A 311 -5.99 10.31 -19.39
C MET A 311 -4.75 10.90 -20.05
N ASP A 312 -4.85 11.33 -21.31
CA ASP A 312 -3.73 11.93 -22.04
C ASP A 312 -3.23 13.22 -21.38
N ASP A 313 -4.13 14.04 -20.82
CA ASP A 313 -3.76 15.26 -20.09
C ASP A 313 -3.00 14.93 -18.79
N LYS A 314 -3.46 13.92 -18.05
CA LYS A 314 -2.76 13.44 -16.84
C LYS A 314 -1.34 12.98 -17.18
N ILE A 315 -1.21 12.19 -18.24
CA ILE A 315 0.08 11.67 -18.69
C ILE A 315 0.99 12.83 -19.14
N ALA A 316 0.49 13.77 -19.94
CA ALA A 316 1.24 14.94 -20.38
C ALA A 316 1.76 15.77 -19.20
N LEU A 317 0.95 15.98 -18.15
CA LEU A 317 1.36 16.67 -16.94
C LEU A 317 2.50 15.94 -16.20
N ILE A 318 2.46 14.61 -16.15
CA ILE A 318 3.53 13.82 -15.52
C ILE A 318 4.82 13.89 -16.34
N LEU A 319 4.74 13.67 -17.65
CA LEU A 319 5.91 13.73 -18.55
C LEU A 319 6.58 15.10 -18.50
N ASN A 320 5.81 16.19 -18.50
CA ASN A 320 6.36 17.54 -18.35
C ASN A 320 7.11 17.72 -17.01
N LYS A 321 6.58 17.17 -15.90
CA LYS A 321 7.27 17.17 -14.60
C LYS A 321 8.56 16.34 -14.58
N MET A 322 8.67 15.36 -15.48
CA MET A 322 9.89 14.58 -15.71
C MET A 322 10.89 15.30 -16.63
N GLY A 323 10.53 16.44 -17.23
CA GLY A 323 11.34 17.14 -18.23
C GLY A 323 11.31 16.47 -19.62
N ILE A 324 10.32 15.61 -19.86
CA ILE A 324 10.10 14.96 -21.16
C ILE A 324 9.07 15.79 -21.92
N CYS A 325 9.51 16.46 -22.99
CA CYS A 325 8.61 17.16 -23.91
C CYS A 325 7.96 16.15 -24.87
N LEU A 326 6.62 16.26 -25.04
CA LEU A 326 5.86 15.50 -26.03
C LEU A 326 6.00 16.08 -27.42
#